data_76afa3b3a3e64d14d5cbcf8c6c93c504
#
_entry.id   76afa3b3a3e64d14d5cbcf8c6c93c504
#
_cell.length_a   1.000
_cell.length_b   1.000
_cell.length_c   1.000
_cell.angle_alpha   90.00
_cell.angle_beta   90.00
_cell.angle_gamma   90.00
#
_symmetry.space_group_name_H-M   'P 1'
#
loop_
_entity.id
_entity.type
_entity.pdbx_description
1 polymer ?
#
loop_
_entity_poly.entity_id
_entity_poly.type
_entity_poly.pdbx_seq_one_letter_code
_entity_poly.pdbx_strand_id
1 'polypeptide(L)'
;MRRDSEMNYVSKADPNPAPRLAERVLNLKEYKKVFYRYETHLHTKEASACARTLAKDYIKAYKDAGYAGIIVTDHFFNGNTAVPRNLPWKERVKLFCNGYENAAEEGYKENFHVFFGWEAGFCGTEFLIYGLDKEWLFEHDDILSWSVEKQYRMVKEGGGMVIHAHPYREAPYIPEIRLYPDYVDGAEVYNVSNDNLDIMFNKRAYEYAKKHDLPMTGGSDIHSLPPMAGGMEFNYELKSIQDFIDAVKNKKGKVIGLREE
;
A
#
# COMPACT_ATOMS: atom_id res chain seq x y z
N MET A 1 -81.41 47.68 -23.41
CA MET A 1 -80.70 48.26 -22.25
C MET A 1 -80.08 47.09 -21.49
N ARG A 2 -78.82 46.97 -21.49
CA ARG A 2 -77.88 46.66 -20.45
C ARG A 2 -76.55 46.29 -21.10
N ARG A 3 -75.51 46.96 -20.66
CA ARG A 3 -74.16 46.91 -21.16
C ARG A 3 -73.42 45.72 -20.49
N ASP A 4 -72.76 44.91 -21.29
CA ASP A 4 -71.78 43.92 -20.80
C ASP A 4 -70.44 44.61 -20.60
N SER A 5 -69.90 44.48 -19.40
CA SER A 5 -68.56 44.95 -19.04
C SER A 5 -67.58 43.79 -19.15
N GLU A 6 -66.71 43.80 -20.18
CA GLU A 6 -65.56 42.89 -20.29
C GLU A 6 -64.54 43.29 -19.25
N MET A 7 -64.17 42.29 -18.41
CA MET A 7 -63.06 42.35 -17.46
C MET A 7 -61.85 41.76 -18.09
N ASN A 8 -60.91 42.60 -18.48
CA ASN A 8 -59.55 42.20 -18.95
C ASN A 8 -58.76 41.66 -17.77
N TYR A 9 -58.49 40.35 -17.79
CA TYR A 9 -57.53 39.71 -16.89
C TYR A 9 -56.11 39.84 -17.48
N VAL A 10 -55.31 40.76 -16.97
CA VAL A 10 -53.87 40.85 -17.23
C VAL A 10 -53.16 39.90 -16.30
N SER A 11 -52.68 38.79 -16.84
CA SER A 11 -51.81 37.85 -16.12
C SER A 11 -50.45 38.50 -15.89
N LYS A 12 -50.09 38.75 -14.63
CA LYS A 12 -48.74 39.13 -14.22
C LYS A 12 -47.83 37.94 -14.42
N ALA A 13 -46.84 38.06 -15.33
CA ALA A 13 -45.79 37.07 -15.47
C ALA A 13 -44.95 37.03 -14.19
N ASP A 14 -44.66 35.82 -13.72
CA ASP A 14 -43.80 35.53 -12.58
C ASP A 14 -42.36 35.99 -12.90
N PRO A 15 -41.74 36.85 -12.07
CA PRO A 15 -40.42 37.41 -12.33
C PRO A 15 -39.26 36.43 -12.09
N ASN A 16 -39.55 35.17 -11.77
CA ASN A 16 -38.46 34.20 -11.46
C ASN A 16 -38.65 32.89 -12.23
N PRO A 17 -38.23 32.81 -13.51
CA PRO A 17 -38.31 31.55 -14.25
C PRO A 17 -37.43 30.53 -13.57
N ALA A 18 -37.98 29.36 -13.23
CA ALA A 18 -37.24 28.22 -12.74
C ALA A 18 -36.03 27.93 -13.65
N PRO A 19 -34.84 27.62 -13.09
CA PRO A 19 -33.63 27.39 -13.88
C PRO A 19 -33.89 26.32 -14.94
N ARG A 20 -33.46 26.59 -16.17
CA ARG A 20 -33.67 25.74 -17.35
C ARG A 20 -33.08 24.35 -17.09
N LEU A 21 -33.72 23.32 -17.59
CA LEU A 21 -33.27 21.91 -17.47
C LEU A 21 -31.79 21.73 -17.80
N ALA A 22 -31.23 22.56 -18.69
CA ALA A 22 -29.81 22.55 -19.05
C ALA A 22 -28.88 22.91 -17.88
N GLU A 23 -29.28 23.79 -16.95
CA GLU A 23 -28.48 24.16 -15.78
C GLU A 23 -28.57 23.08 -14.68
N ARG A 24 -29.66 22.30 -14.63
CA ARG A 24 -29.76 21.12 -13.75
C ARG A 24 -28.89 19.94 -14.23
N VAL A 25 -28.69 19.81 -15.54
CA VAL A 25 -27.83 18.75 -16.12
C VAL A 25 -26.35 19.04 -15.90
N LEU A 26 -25.93 20.30 -15.81
CA LEU A 26 -24.54 20.69 -15.54
C LEU A 26 -24.09 20.45 -14.09
N ASN A 27 -25.04 20.33 -13.13
CA ASN A 27 -24.73 20.03 -11.72
C ASN A 27 -24.76 18.53 -11.39
N LEU A 28 -25.03 17.65 -12.36
CA LEU A 28 -24.97 16.19 -12.25
C LEU A 28 -23.78 15.61 -13.01
N LYS A 29 -22.66 16.32 -13.10
CA LYS A 29 -21.38 15.61 -13.20
C LYS A 29 -21.17 14.95 -11.83
N GLU A 30 -21.68 13.73 -11.70
CA GLU A 30 -21.14 12.79 -10.72
C GLU A 30 -19.64 12.82 -10.91
N TYR A 31 -18.92 13.46 -9.98
CA TYR A 31 -17.48 13.29 -9.88
C TYR A 31 -17.30 11.79 -9.62
N LYS A 32 -17.00 11.01 -10.66
CA LYS A 32 -16.54 9.65 -10.47
C LYS A 32 -15.39 9.74 -9.48
N LYS A 33 -15.62 9.24 -8.29
CA LYS A 33 -14.62 9.24 -7.24
C LYS A 33 -13.44 8.46 -7.80
N VAL A 34 -12.35 9.14 -8.13
CA VAL A 34 -11.15 8.50 -8.64
C VAL A 34 -10.45 7.89 -7.44
N PHE A 35 -10.16 6.62 -7.54
CA PHE A 35 -9.39 5.91 -6.52
C PHE A 35 -8.05 5.51 -7.12
N TYR A 36 -7.01 5.61 -6.29
CA TYR A 36 -5.64 5.27 -6.63
C TYR A 36 -5.22 4.06 -5.82
N ARG A 37 -4.87 2.97 -6.51
CA ARG A 37 -4.48 1.69 -5.91
C ARG A 37 -2.98 1.55 -5.89
N TYR A 38 -2.45 1.04 -4.79
CA TYR A 38 -1.02 0.78 -4.63
C TYR A 38 -0.83 -0.63 -4.09
N GLU A 39 0.00 -1.42 -4.78
CA GLU A 39 0.52 -2.65 -4.21
C GLU A 39 1.57 -2.29 -3.15
N THR A 40 1.45 -2.86 -1.98
CA THR A 40 2.26 -2.46 -0.82
C THR A 40 3.19 -3.56 -0.31
N HIS A 41 3.07 -4.78 -0.84
CA HIS A 41 3.89 -5.93 -0.46
C HIS A 41 4.25 -6.77 -1.70
N LEU A 42 5.45 -6.52 -2.25
CA LEU A 42 5.88 -7.07 -3.53
C LEU A 42 7.37 -7.44 -3.52
N HIS A 43 7.67 -8.63 -4.04
CA HIS A 43 9.03 -9.17 -4.13
C HIS A 43 9.52 -9.28 -5.57
N THR A 44 10.82 -8.96 -5.77
CA THR A 44 11.47 -8.95 -7.07
C THR A 44 12.52 -10.03 -7.18
N LYS A 45 12.74 -10.54 -8.39
CA LYS A 45 13.76 -11.55 -8.66
C LYS A 45 15.17 -11.06 -8.37
N GLU A 46 15.40 -9.75 -8.39
CA GLU A 46 16.69 -9.13 -8.17
C GLU A 46 17.18 -9.29 -6.72
N ALA A 47 16.26 -9.27 -5.75
CA ALA A 47 16.66 -9.25 -4.34
C ALA A 47 16.02 -10.33 -3.47
N SER A 48 14.91 -10.96 -3.89
CA SER A 48 14.23 -12.04 -3.16
C SER A 48 14.43 -13.38 -3.85
N ALA A 49 15.00 -14.37 -3.15
CA ALA A 49 15.36 -15.67 -3.73
C ALA A 49 14.15 -16.52 -4.17
N CYS A 50 12.98 -16.28 -3.59
CA CYS A 50 11.71 -16.93 -3.95
C CYS A 50 10.97 -16.24 -5.09
N ALA A 51 11.31 -15.00 -5.43
CA ALA A 51 10.64 -14.25 -6.50
C ALA A 51 11.12 -14.67 -7.89
N ARG A 52 10.24 -14.61 -8.88
CA ARG A 52 10.50 -15.08 -10.24
C ARG A 52 10.39 -13.98 -11.29
N THR A 53 9.73 -12.88 -10.99
CA THR A 53 9.51 -11.76 -11.90
C THR A 53 10.52 -10.67 -11.67
N LEU A 54 11.10 -10.13 -12.74
CA LEU A 54 11.97 -8.96 -12.67
C LEU A 54 11.15 -7.73 -12.27
N ALA A 55 11.75 -6.85 -11.49
CA ALA A 55 11.09 -5.65 -10.95
C ALA A 55 10.40 -4.80 -12.03
N LYS A 56 11.10 -4.54 -13.16
CA LYS A 56 10.57 -3.76 -14.28
C LYS A 56 9.32 -4.37 -14.93
N ASP A 57 9.20 -5.70 -14.93
CA ASP A 57 8.09 -6.40 -15.60
C ASP A 57 6.75 -6.24 -14.84
N TYR A 58 6.81 -5.88 -13.54
CA TYR A 58 5.62 -5.56 -12.75
C TYR A 58 4.96 -4.23 -13.18
N ILE A 59 5.75 -3.26 -13.68
CA ILE A 59 5.26 -1.90 -13.92
C ILE A 59 4.07 -1.90 -14.89
N LYS A 60 4.29 -2.45 -16.09
CA LYS A 60 3.22 -2.52 -17.10
C LYS A 60 2.04 -3.36 -16.60
N ALA A 61 2.30 -4.49 -15.95
CA ALA A 61 1.28 -5.40 -15.50
C ALA A 61 0.35 -4.77 -14.44
N TYR A 62 0.90 -4.07 -13.44
CA TYR A 62 0.12 -3.36 -12.43
C TYR A 62 -0.60 -2.13 -12.99
N LYS A 63 0.04 -1.39 -13.90
CA LYS A 63 -0.59 -0.27 -14.61
C LYS A 63 -1.81 -0.74 -15.41
N ASP A 64 -1.68 -1.83 -16.17
CA ASP A 64 -2.79 -2.43 -16.94
C ASP A 64 -3.91 -2.97 -16.02
N ALA A 65 -3.57 -3.39 -14.79
CA ALA A 65 -4.52 -3.78 -13.77
C ALA A 65 -5.18 -2.58 -13.04
N GLY A 66 -4.85 -1.32 -13.42
CA GLY A 66 -5.45 -0.11 -12.89
C GLY A 66 -4.86 0.37 -11.56
N TYR A 67 -3.62 -0.02 -11.24
CA TYR A 67 -2.88 0.52 -10.10
C TYR A 67 -2.19 1.83 -10.49
N ALA A 68 -1.99 2.70 -9.51
CA ALA A 68 -1.25 3.95 -9.63
C ALA A 68 0.23 3.79 -9.24
N GLY A 69 0.57 2.76 -8.49
CA GLY A 69 1.93 2.49 -8.07
C GLY A 69 2.11 1.18 -7.33
N ILE A 70 3.38 0.88 -7.03
CA ILE A 70 3.81 -0.26 -6.23
C ILE A 70 4.83 0.19 -5.18
N ILE A 71 4.93 -0.54 -4.08
CA ILE A 71 6.03 -0.44 -3.12
C ILE A 71 6.82 -1.75 -3.20
N VAL A 72 8.09 -1.68 -3.57
CA VAL A 72 8.99 -2.84 -3.60
C VAL A 72 9.44 -3.13 -2.18
N THR A 73 9.19 -4.35 -1.70
CA THR A 73 9.45 -4.78 -0.31
C THR A 73 10.20 -6.12 -0.27
N ASP A 74 11.27 -6.21 -1.02
CA ASP A 74 12.08 -7.42 -1.08
C ASP A 74 12.53 -7.93 0.29
N HIS A 75 12.69 -9.25 0.41
CA HIS A 75 13.24 -9.89 1.61
C HIS A 75 14.62 -9.35 1.95
N PHE A 76 14.74 -8.77 3.13
CA PHE A 76 16.00 -8.23 3.62
C PHE A 76 17.02 -9.35 3.95
N PHE A 77 18.22 -8.98 4.37
CA PHE A 77 19.36 -9.89 4.58
C PHE A 77 19.15 -10.91 5.71
N ASN A 78 18.17 -10.71 6.58
CA ASN A 78 17.71 -11.64 7.61
C ASN A 78 16.49 -12.48 7.18
N GLY A 79 16.01 -12.29 5.95
CA GLY A 79 14.96 -13.07 5.29
C GLY A 79 15.49 -13.92 4.15
N ASN A 80 14.61 -14.28 3.21
CA ASN A 80 14.91 -15.10 2.03
C ASN A 80 15.49 -14.26 0.87
N THR A 81 16.57 -13.52 1.15
CA THR A 81 17.24 -12.66 0.17
C THR A 81 18.01 -13.46 -0.89
N ALA A 82 18.05 -12.94 -2.12
CA ALA A 82 18.92 -13.42 -3.20
C ALA A 82 20.34 -12.84 -3.13
N VAL A 83 20.57 -11.83 -2.28
CA VAL A 83 21.86 -11.13 -2.18
C VAL A 83 22.88 -11.99 -1.43
N PRO A 84 24.09 -12.22 -2.00
CA PRO A 84 25.13 -13.02 -1.35
C PRO A 84 25.55 -12.45 0.01
N ARG A 85 25.62 -13.31 1.02
CA ARG A 85 25.91 -12.91 2.41
C ARG A 85 27.38 -12.55 2.65
N ASN A 86 28.30 -13.03 1.82
CA ASN A 86 29.75 -12.88 1.96
C ASN A 86 30.30 -11.58 1.36
N LEU A 87 29.47 -10.73 0.80
CA LEU A 87 29.86 -9.43 0.26
C LEU A 87 29.98 -8.37 1.37
N PRO A 88 30.83 -7.33 1.18
CA PRO A 88 30.85 -6.16 2.03
C PRO A 88 29.47 -5.50 2.11
N TRP A 89 29.15 -4.90 3.26
CA TRP A 89 27.83 -4.29 3.54
C TRP A 89 27.33 -3.39 2.42
N LYS A 90 28.14 -2.43 1.99
CA LYS A 90 27.75 -1.47 0.94
C LYS A 90 27.47 -2.13 -0.41
N GLU A 91 28.16 -3.22 -0.73
CA GLU A 91 27.88 -3.98 -1.95
C GLU A 91 26.57 -4.76 -1.83
N ARG A 92 26.30 -5.34 -0.65
CA ARG A 92 25.02 -6.00 -0.39
C ARG A 92 23.86 -5.04 -0.53
N VAL A 93 23.95 -3.84 0.07
CA VAL A 93 22.90 -2.82 -0.02
C VAL A 93 22.68 -2.38 -1.47
N LYS A 94 23.75 -2.19 -2.26
CA LYS A 94 23.63 -1.85 -3.68
C LYS A 94 22.85 -2.92 -4.45
N LEU A 95 23.23 -4.18 -4.29
CA LEU A 95 22.54 -5.30 -4.95
C LEU A 95 21.09 -5.44 -4.50
N PHE A 96 20.82 -5.22 -3.21
CA PHE A 96 19.49 -5.27 -2.64
C PHE A 96 18.57 -4.22 -3.26
N CYS A 97 19.05 -2.99 -3.44
CA CYS A 97 18.27 -1.90 -4.01
C CYS A 97 18.04 -2.01 -5.53
N ASN A 98 18.73 -2.92 -6.24
CA ASN A 98 18.61 -3.07 -7.70
C ASN A 98 17.16 -3.34 -8.15
N GLY A 99 16.39 -4.13 -7.40
CA GLY A 99 15.00 -4.41 -7.71
C GLY A 99 14.16 -3.11 -7.73
N TYR A 100 14.26 -2.35 -6.65
CA TYR A 100 13.60 -1.04 -6.58
C TYR A 100 14.09 -0.08 -7.67
N GLU A 101 15.40 0.05 -7.86
CA GLU A 101 16.00 0.99 -8.82
C GLU A 101 15.55 0.68 -10.26
N ASN A 102 15.54 -0.61 -10.65
CA ASN A 102 15.04 -1.06 -11.95
C ASN A 102 13.54 -0.78 -12.14
N ALA A 103 12.75 -1.05 -11.09
CA ALA A 103 11.32 -0.73 -11.12
C ALA A 103 11.07 0.77 -11.22
N ALA A 104 11.82 1.59 -10.45
CA ALA A 104 11.67 3.04 -10.43
C ALA A 104 12.05 3.68 -11.79
N GLU A 105 13.12 3.19 -12.43
CA GLU A 105 13.50 3.64 -13.79
C GLU A 105 12.39 3.35 -14.81
N GLU A 106 11.80 2.15 -14.78
CA GLU A 106 10.71 1.80 -15.67
C GLU A 106 9.41 2.53 -15.32
N GLY A 107 9.10 2.68 -14.04
CA GLY A 107 7.97 3.44 -13.54
C GLY A 107 8.01 4.90 -14.00
N TYR A 108 9.19 5.52 -13.98
CA TYR A 108 9.37 6.89 -14.50
C TYR A 108 8.99 7.00 -15.99
N LYS A 109 9.43 6.04 -16.82
CA LYS A 109 9.11 6.00 -18.25
C LYS A 109 7.60 5.84 -18.49
N GLU A 110 6.97 5.04 -17.66
CA GLU A 110 5.56 4.70 -17.75
C GLU A 110 4.61 5.65 -16.99
N ASN A 111 5.13 6.71 -16.34
CA ASN A 111 4.35 7.57 -15.44
C ASN A 111 3.57 6.76 -14.40
N PHE A 112 4.30 5.91 -13.67
CA PHE A 112 3.79 4.99 -12.67
C PHE A 112 4.63 5.11 -11.39
N HIS A 113 3.98 5.21 -10.22
CA HIS A 113 4.70 5.41 -8.96
C HIS A 113 5.37 4.13 -8.48
N VAL A 114 6.63 4.25 -8.08
CA VAL A 114 7.39 3.17 -7.45
C VAL A 114 8.03 3.70 -6.18
N PHE A 115 7.76 3.06 -5.06
CA PHE A 115 8.33 3.43 -3.78
C PHE A 115 9.20 2.29 -3.23
N PHE A 116 10.11 2.66 -2.34
CA PHE A 116 11.04 1.74 -1.70
C PHE A 116 10.57 1.36 -0.30
N GLY A 117 10.74 0.10 0.03
CA GLY A 117 10.63 -0.49 1.34
C GLY A 117 11.39 -1.81 1.38
N TRP A 118 11.24 -2.58 2.45
CA TRP A 118 11.75 -3.94 2.52
C TRP A 118 10.99 -4.76 3.55
N GLU A 119 11.09 -6.08 3.44
CA GLU A 119 10.58 -7.00 4.43
C GLU A 119 11.72 -7.56 5.28
N ALA A 120 11.74 -7.18 6.56
CA ALA A 120 12.74 -7.61 7.54
C ALA A 120 12.25 -8.84 8.31
N GLY A 121 13.06 -9.90 8.40
CA GLY A 121 12.75 -11.12 9.15
C GLY A 121 13.26 -11.10 10.59
N PHE A 122 12.53 -11.70 11.52
CA PHE A 122 12.95 -11.94 12.89
C PHE A 122 12.38 -13.26 13.42
N CYS A 123 13.19 -14.32 13.39
CA CYS A 123 12.79 -15.66 13.90
C CYS A 123 11.46 -16.17 13.33
N GLY A 124 11.19 -15.94 12.04
CA GLY A 124 9.97 -16.33 11.35
C GLY A 124 8.85 -15.26 11.40
N THR A 125 8.98 -14.22 12.21
CA THR A 125 8.12 -13.04 12.14
C THR A 125 8.71 -12.06 11.12
N GLU A 126 7.87 -11.37 10.35
CA GLU A 126 8.30 -10.46 9.29
C GLU A 126 7.68 -9.08 9.46
N PHE A 127 8.40 -8.05 9.04
CA PHE A 127 8.01 -6.64 9.18
C PHE A 127 8.27 -5.91 7.88
N LEU A 128 7.26 -5.19 7.38
CA LEU A 128 7.43 -4.27 6.26
C LEU A 128 7.92 -2.91 6.79
N ILE A 129 9.04 -2.47 6.25
CA ILE A 129 9.68 -1.21 6.61
C ILE A 129 9.54 -0.25 5.44
N TYR A 130 9.02 0.95 5.72
CA TYR A 130 8.80 1.99 4.73
C TYR A 130 9.41 3.33 5.16
N GLY A 131 9.76 4.18 4.19
CA GLY A 131 10.16 5.56 4.43
C GLY A 131 11.62 5.80 4.71
N LEU A 132 12.44 4.77 4.62
CA LEU A 132 13.90 4.87 4.69
C LEU A 132 14.49 4.55 3.32
N ASP A 133 15.73 4.96 3.08
CA ASP A 133 16.38 4.88 1.79
C ASP A 133 17.69 4.04 1.81
N LYS A 134 18.34 3.98 0.67
CA LYS A 134 19.62 3.28 0.47
C LYS A 134 20.74 3.90 1.29
N GLU A 135 20.76 5.22 1.43
CA GLU A 135 21.75 5.97 2.19
C GLU A 135 21.63 5.63 3.67
N TRP A 136 20.41 5.61 4.19
CA TRP A 136 20.15 5.15 5.55
C TRP A 136 20.67 3.72 5.78
N LEU A 137 20.44 2.80 4.84
CA LEU A 137 20.96 1.43 4.95
C LEU A 137 22.49 1.37 4.93
N PHE A 138 23.18 2.26 4.19
CA PHE A 138 24.65 2.33 4.21
C PHE A 138 25.21 2.68 5.58
N GLU A 139 24.49 3.48 6.37
CA GLU A 139 24.91 3.96 7.68
C GLU A 139 24.63 2.96 8.81
N HIS A 140 23.85 1.91 8.54
CA HIS A 140 23.38 0.97 9.56
C HIS A 140 23.83 -0.48 9.25
N ASP A 141 25.14 -0.70 9.19
CA ASP A 141 25.71 -2.02 8.89
C ASP A 141 25.53 -3.05 10.03
N ASP A 142 25.15 -2.60 11.21
CA ASP A 142 24.83 -3.42 12.39
C ASP A 142 23.34 -3.85 12.48
N ILE A 143 22.48 -3.42 11.53
CA ILE A 143 21.03 -3.65 11.56
C ILE A 143 20.65 -5.13 11.77
N LEU A 144 21.44 -6.06 11.27
CA LEU A 144 21.18 -7.49 11.42
C LEU A 144 21.36 -8.02 12.84
N SER A 145 21.99 -7.23 13.72
CA SER A 145 22.16 -7.54 15.15
C SER A 145 21.06 -6.98 16.04
N TRP A 146 20.13 -6.19 15.46
CA TRP A 146 19.14 -5.48 16.25
C TRP A 146 18.02 -6.42 16.75
N SER A 147 17.52 -6.12 17.97
CA SER A 147 16.23 -6.66 18.41
C SER A 147 15.07 -5.97 17.69
N VAL A 148 13.88 -6.55 17.74
CA VAL A 148 12.66 -5.93 17.17
C VAL A 148 12.43 -4.53 17.76
N GLU A 149 12.62 -4.36 19.08
CA GLU A 149 12.53 -3.05 19.75
C GLU A 149 13.53 -2.04 19.20
N LYS A 150 14.82 -2.43 19.06
CA LYS A 150 15.84 -1.56 18.49
C LYS A 150 15.53 -1.19 17.05
N GLN A 151 15.13 -2.18 16.23
CA GLN A 151 14.72 -1.94 14.84
C GLN A 151 13.58 -0.92 14.79
N TYR A 152 12.52 -1.12 15.56
CA TYR A 152 11.39 -0.19 15.62
C TYR A 152 11.85 1.23 15.95
N ARG A 153 12.62 1.40 17.03
CA ARG A 153 13.12 2.72 17.46
C ARG A 153 13.95 3.39 16.37
N MET A 154 14.93 2.69 15.79
CA MET A 154 15.82 3.25 14.77
C MET A 154 15.06 3.62 13.49
N VAL A 155 14.09 2.80 13.06
CA VAL A 155 13.22 3.12 11.93
C VAL A 155 12.39 4.38 12.21
N LYS A 156 11.87 4.53 13.43
CA LYS A 156 11.11 5.72 13.83
C LYS A 156 11.97 6.96 13.88
N GLU A 157 13.18 6.87 14.41
CA GLU A 157 14.18 7.96 14.45
C GLU A 157 14.55 8.43 13.04
N GLY A 158 14.61 7.49 12.06
CA GLY A 158 14.82 7.79 10.66
C GLY A 158 13.57 8.34 9.91
N GLY A 159 12.44 8.48 10.59
CA GLY A 159 11.17 8.95 9.99
C GLY A 159 10.35 7.85 9.30
N GLY A 160 10.77 6.61 9.39
CA GLY A 160 10.11 5.46 8.78
C GLY A 160 8.88 4.95 9.53
N MET A 161 8.32 3.87 9.00
CA MET A 161 7.16 3.15 9.51
C MET A 161 7.41 1.64 9.50
N VAL A 162 6.96 0.95 10.55
CA VAL A 162 7.04 -0.50 10.70
C VAL A 162 5.64 -1.09 10.68
N ILE A 163 5.37 -2.00 9.75
CA ILE A 163 4.11 -2.76 9.67
C ILE A 163 4.40 -4.23 9.97
N HIS A 164 3.61 -4.85 10.83
CA HIS A 164 3.67 -6.29 11.08
C HIS A 164 3.13 -7.01 9.84
N ALA A 165 4.00 -7.63 9.06
CA ALA A 165 3.63 -8.39 7.87
C ALA A 165 2.88 -9.66 8.28
N HIS A 166 1.75 -9.95 7.61
CA HIS A 166 0.96 -11.20 7.77
C HIS A 166 1.11 -11.91 9.14
N PRO A 167 0.77 -11.26 10.28
CA PRO A 167 1.20 -11.62 11.64
C PRO A 167 0.75 -13.01 12.13
N TYR A 168 -0.18 -13.64 11.43
CA TYR A 168 -0.69 -14.97 11.79
C TYR A 168 -0.44 -16.05 10.73
N ARG A 169 0.47 -15.77 9.77
CA ARG A 169 0.87 -16.79 8.79
C ARG A 169 1.51 -17.97 9.51
N GLU A 170 1.05 -19.17 9.20
CA GLU A 170 1.68 -20.42 9.61
C GLU A 170 2.35 -21.06 8.40
N ALA A 171 3.61 -21.37 8.54
CA ALA A 171 4.42 -22.02 7.49
C ALA A 171 5.55 -22.82 8.12
N PRO A 172 6.14 -23.82 7.43
CA PRO A 172 7.19 -24.68 7.99
C PRO A 172 8.43 -23.91 8.48
N TYR A 173 8.69 -22.71 7.97
CA TYR A 173 9.80 -21.85 8.40
C TYR A 173 9.47 -20.94 9.58
N ILE A 174 8.20 -20.88 10.01
CA ILE A 174 7.73 -20.10 11.14
C ILE A 174 7.58 -21.02 12.34
N PRO A 175 8.52 -21.02 13.29
CA PRO A 175 8.49 -21.97 14.42
C PRO A 175 7.38 -21.69 15.41
N GLU A 176 6.96 -20.44 15.56
CA GLU A 176 5.85 -19.99 16.39
C GLU A 176 5.35 -18.62 15.98
N ILE A 177 4.09 -18.32 16.24
CA ILE A 177 3.50 -16.99 16.06
C ILE A 177 3.97 -16.06 17.18
N ARG A 178 4.65 -14.97 16.81
CA ARG A 178 5.10 -13.91 17.72
C ARG A 178 4.45 -12.60 17.34
N LEU A 179 3.84 -11.92 18.30
CA LEU A 179 3.15 -10.66 18.07
C LEU A 179 3.88 -9.54 18.80
N TYR A 180 4.03 -8.39 18.13
CA TYR A 180 4.80 -7.24 18.62
C TYR A 180 3.95 -5.94 18.54
N PRO A 181 2.79 -5.85 19.24
CA PRO A 181 1.92 -4.68 19.11
C PRO A 181 2.58 -3.37 19.56
N ASP A 182 3.55 -3.43 20.47
CA ASP A 182 4.25 -2.26 21.01
C ASP A 182 5.43 -1.78 20.13
N TYR A 183 5.81 -2.57 19.12
CA TYR A 183 6.97 -2.32 18.27
C TYR A 183 6.60 -2.31 16.77
N VAL A 184 5.36 -1.91 16.46
CA VAL A 184 4.87 -1.69 15.10
C VAL A 184 3.95 -0.48 15.04
N ASP A 185 3.85 0.16 13.89
CA ASP A 185 2.94 1.29 13.63
C ASP A 185 1.60 0.83 13.05
N GLY A 186 1.50 -0.43 12.63
CA GLY A 186 0.31 -1.01 12.04
C GLY A 186 0.49 -2.50 11.74
N ALA A 187 -0.51 -3.11 11.14
CA ALA A 187 -0.49 -4.51 10.75
C ALA A 187 -1.07 -4.73 9.35
N GLU A 188 -0.48 -5.65 8.60
CA GLU A 188 -1.03 -6.16 7.36
C GLU A 188 -2.15 -7.15 7.71
N VAL A 189 -3.39 -6.67 7.58
CA VAL A 189 -4.59 -7.44 7.96
C VAL A 189 -5.16 -8.27 6.81
N TYR A 190 -4.76 -7.94 5.59
CA TYR A 190 -5.12 -8.69 4.40
C TYR A 190 -3.90 -8.89 3.51
N ASN A 191 -3.51 -10.14 3.37
CA ASN A 191 -2.44 -10.59 2.50
C ASN A 191 -3.02 -11.62 1.55
N VAL A 192 -2.92 -11.38 0.22
CA VAL A 192 -3.56 -12.24 -0.78
C VAL A 192 -2.94 -13.64 -0.80
N SER A 193 -1.62 -13.73 -0.57
CA SER A 193 -0.96 -15.03 -0.47
C SER A 193 -1.47 -15.86 0.71
N ASN A 194 -1.88 -15.23 1.80
CA ASN A 194 -2.52 -15.91 2.93
C ASN A 194 -3.89 -16.50 2.58
N ASP A 195 -4.72 -15.78 1.78
CA ASP A 195 -6.02 -16.29 1.35
C ASP A 195 -5.89 -17.62 0.56
N ASN A 196 -4.79 -17.77 -0.15
CA ASN A 196 -4.48 -19.01 -0.89
C ASN A 196 -4.01 -20.15 0.01
N LEU A 197 -3.58 -19.84 1.26
CA LEU A 197 -3.14 -20.82 2.26
C LEU A 197 -4.26 -21.14 3.24
N ASP A 198 -4.66 -20.16 4.02
CA ASP A 198 -5.77 -20.24 4.97
C ASP A 198 -6.32 -18.83 5.25
N ILE A 199 -7.57 -18.60 4.88
CA ILE A 199 -8.28 -17.32 5.11
C ILE A 199 -8.30 -16.90 6.59
N MET A 200 -8.16 -17.86 7.53
CA MET A 200 -8.13 -17.57 8.96
C MET A 200 -6.92 -16.75 9.38
N PHE A 201 -5.82 -16.76 8.61
CA PHE A 201 -4.66 -15.94 8.91
C PHE A 201 -5.00 -14.45 8.81
N ASN A 202 -5.68 -14.03 7.73
CA ASN A 202 -6.14 -12.66 7.54
C ASN A 202 -7.20 -12.27 8.59
N LYS A 203 -8.13 -13.16 8.91
CA LYS A 203 -9.13 -12.89 9.95
C LYS A 203 -8.50 -12.64 11.32
N ARG A 204 -7.54 -13.47 11.72
CA ARG A 204 -6.79 -13.30 12.99
C ARG A 204 -5.96 -12.00 12.98
N ALA A 205 -5.33 -11.65 11.84
CA ALA A 205 -4.58 -10.41 11.68
C ALA A 205 -5.50 -9.17 11.84
N TYR A 206 -6.70 -9.21 11.27
CA TYR A 206 -7.71 -8.17 11.43
C TYR A 206 -8.13 -7.99 12.90
N GLU A 207 -8.46 -9.07 13.59
CA GLU A 207 -8.84 -9.02 15.02
C GLU A 207 -7.66 -8.54 15.91
N TYR A 208 -6.44 -8.90 15.57
CA TYR A 208 -5.24 -8.40 16.24
C TYR A 208 -5.10 -6.88 16.08
N ALA A 209 -5.22 -6.36 14.85
CA ALA A 209 -5.13 -4.93 14.61
C ALA A 209 -6.25 -4.16 15.33
N LYS A 210 -7.49 -4.67 15.33
CA LYS A 210 -8.62 -4.10 16.10
C LYS A 210 -8.34 -4.06 17.59
N LYS A 211 -7.89 -5.18 18.14
CA LYS A 211 -7.63 -5.32 19.59
C LYS A 211 -6.59 -4.31 20.10
N HIS A 212 -5.59 -4.00 19.28
CA HIS A 212 -4.49 -3.10 19.62
C HIS A 212 -4.61 -1.71 19.02
N ASP A 213 -5.75 -1.37 18.39
CA ASP A 213 -6.01 -0.10 17.67
C ASP A 213 -4.95 0.26 16.61
N LEU A 214 -4.33 -0.76 16.01
CA LEU A 214 -3.30 -0.59 14.99
C LEU A 214 -3.90 -0.12 13.66
N PRO A 215 -3.28 0.83 12.96
CA PRO A 215 -3.54 1.08 11.55
C PRO A 215 -3.45 -0.20 10.73
N MET A 216 -4.35 -0.34 9.75
CA MET A 216 -4.48 -1.54 8.93
C MET A 216 -3.93 -1.30 7.53
N THR A 217 -3.13 -2.24 7.03
CA THR A 217 -2.68 -2.29 5.65
C THR A 217 -3.07 -3.63 5.01
N GLY A 218 -2.92 -3.70 3.69
CA GLY A 218 -3.03 -4.96 2.96
C GLY A 218 -2.05 -4.97 1.81
N GLY A 219 -1.60 -6.15 1.42
CA GLY A 219 -0.68 -6.39 0.32
C GLY A 219 -0.98 -7.71 -0.38
N SER A 220 -0.31 -7.97 -1.49
CA SER A 220 -0.45 -9.28 -2.14
C SER A 220 0.62 -10.27 -1.73
N ASP A 221 1.79 -9.78 -1.35
CA ASP A 221 2.98 -10.61 -1.12
C ASP A 221 3.32 -11.42 -2.39
N ILE A 222 3.28 -10.68 -3.51
CA ILE A 222 3.46 -11.27 -4.82
C ILE A 222 4.93 -11.59 -5.10
N HIS A 223 5.17 -12.78 -5.66
CA HIS A 223 6.48 -13.25 -6.06
C HIS A 223 6.59 -13.53 -7.56
N SER A 224 5.49 -13.48 -8.28
CA SER A 224 5.45 -13.70 -9.73
C SER A 224 4.17 -13.17 -10.36
N LEU A 225 4.25 -12.71 -11.61
CA LEU A 225 3.08 -12.36 -12.43
C LEU A 225 2.19 -13.58 -12.71
N PRO A 226 0.88 -13.36 -12.93
CA PRO A 226 0.18 -12.07 -13.06
C PRO A 226 -0.06 -11.37 -11.72
N PRO A 227 -0.38 -10.04 -11.72
CA PRO A 227 -0.72 -9.30 -10.51
C PRO A 227 -1.87 -9.93 -9.75
N MET A 228 -1.77 -9.91 -8.42
CA MET A 228 -2.86 -10.26 -7.52
C MET A 228 -3.55 -8.99 -7.00
N ALA A 229 -4.85 -9.07 -6.73
CA ALA A 229 -5.62 -7.92 -6.27
C ALA A 229 -5.43 -7.69 -4.75
N GLY A 230 -4.29 -7.14 -4.36
CA GLY A 230 -3.93 -6.76 -3.00
C GLY A 230 -3.51 -5.30 -2.91
N GLY A 231 -3.17 -4.84 -1.70
CA GLY A 231 -2.67 -3.49 -1.45
C GLY A 231 -3.68 -2.54 -0.81
N MET A 232 -3.47 -1.26 -1.07
CA MET A 232 -4.26 -0.17 -0.51
C MET A 232 -4.88 0.71 -1.60
N GLU A 233 -6.08 1.25 -1.32
CA GLU A 233 -6.79 2.19 -2.18
C GLU A 233 -7.00 3.53 -1.47
N PHE A 234 -6.68 4.63 -2.15
CA PHE A 234 -6.81 6.00 -1.65
C PHE A 234 -7.67 6.86 -2.57
N ASN A 235 -8.32 7.88 -2.03
CA ASN A 235 -9.11 8.85 -2.80
C ASN A 235 -8.28 10.03 -3.34
N TYR A 236 -6.97 9.98 -3.22
CA TYR A 236 -5.99 10.90 -3.77
C TYR A 236 -4.73 10.14 -4.16
N GLU A 237 -3.97 10.72 -5.07
CA GLU A 237 -2.73 10.15 -5.56
C GLU A 237 -1.60 10.37 -4.55
N LEU A 238 -0.86 9.31 -4.22
CA LEU A 238 0.35 9.40 -3.40
C LEU A 238 1.52 9.84 -4.29
N LYS A 239 2.25 10.87 -3.88
CA LYS A 239 3.40 11.42 -4.60
C LYS A 239 4.74 10.94 -4.04
N SER A 240 4.73 10.43 -2.83
CA SER A 240 5.90 9.97 -2.09
C SER A 240 5.56 8.82 -1.16
N ILE A 241 6.57 8.11 -0.69
CA ILE A 241 6.40 7.12 0.38
C ILE A 241 5.93 7.77 1.68
N GLN A 242 6.25 9.05 1.91
CA GLN A 242 5.79 9.78 3.09
C GLN A 242 4.27 10.00 3.05
N ASP A 243 3.69 10.26 1.86
CA ASP A 243 2.22 10.36 1.71
C ASP A 243 1.53 9.04 2.11
N PHE A 244 2.14 7.89 1.75
CA PHE A 244 1.66 6.56 2.17
C PHE A 244 1.72 6.42 3.69
N ILE A 245 2.87 6.73 4.30
CA ILE A 245 3.07 6.65 5.75
C ILE A 245 2.05 7.52 6.49
N ASP A 246 1.86 8.76 6.04
CA ASP A 246 0.92 9.70 6.67
C ASP A 246 -0.54 9.25 6.49
N ALA A 247 -0.86 8.67 5.33
CA ALA A 247 -2.18 8.10 5.09
C ALA A 247 -2.47 6.92 6.04
N VAL A 248 -1.54 5.97 6.17
CA VAL A 248 -1.69 4.81 7.05
C VAL A 248 -1.80 5.23 8.51
N LYS A 249 -0.89 6.09 9.01
CA LYS A 249 -0.92 6.61 10.39
C LYS A 249 -2.23 7.34 10.73
N ASN A 250 -2.84 8.01 9.75
CA ASN A 250 -4.12 8.69 9.91
C ASN A 250 -5.33 7.80 9.59
N LYS A 251 -5.13 6.49 9.42
CA LYS A 251 -6.17 5.50 9.08
C LYS A 251 -6.97 5.91 7.84
N LYS A 252 -6.30 6.54 6.86
CA LYS A 252 -6.85 6.92 5.57
C LYS A 252 -6.51 5.83 4.54
N GLY A 253 -7.46 5.58 3.64
CA GLY A 253 -7.33 4.53 2.66
C GLY A 253 -8.10 3.27 3.05
N LYS A 254 -8.28 2.40 2.07
CA LYS A 254 -8.97 1.12 2.22
C LYS A 254 -8.02 -0.01 1.88
N VAL A 255 -8.09 -1.08 2.64
CA VAL A 255 -7.44 -2.35 2.31
C VAL A 255 -8.20 -3.01 1.17
N ILE A 256 -7.51 -3.30 0.06
CA ILE A 256 -8.10 -4.00 -1.09
C ILE A 256 -8.31 -5.46 -0.72
N GLY A 257 -9.51 -5.98 -0.99
CA GLY A 257 -9.88 -7.37 -0.70
C GLY A 257 -10.47 -7.61 0.70
N LEU A 258 -10.25 -6.71 1.65
CA LEU A 258 -10.86 -6.81 2.98
C LEU A 258 -12.37 -6.59 2.87
N ARG A 259 -13.15 -7.57 3.31
CA ARG A 259 -14.61 -7.47 3.43
C ARG A 259 -14.93 -7.02 4.85
N GLU A 260 -15.51 -5.82 4.97
CA GLU A 260 -16.14 -5.38 6.23
C GLU A 260 -17.38 -6.26 6.46
N GLU A 261 -17.41 -7.02 7.57
CA GLU A 261 -18.59 -7.77 8.01
C GLU A 261 -19.62 -6.83 8.66
#